data_f4f7d99b7b7ffd472ef7987774045e8a
#
_entry.id   f4f7d99b7b7ffd472ef7987774045e8a
#
_cell.length_a   1.000
_cell.length_b   1.000
_cell.length_c   1.000
_cell.angle_alpha   90.00
_cell.angle_beta   90.00
_cell.angle_gamma   90.00
#
_symmetry.space_group_name_H-M   'P 1'
#
loop_
_entity.id
_entity.type
_entity.pdbx_description
1 polymer ?
#
loop_
_entity_poly.entity_id
_entity_poly.type
_entity_poly.pdbx_seq_one_letter_code
_entity_poly.pdbx_strand_id
1 'polypeptide(L)'
;PFPNRSFDCVTIGFGLRNVTDKPAALASMQRVLRPGGRLLVLEFSKLQVTPLQPVYDAWSFKVLPRLGSLVAGDEASYRYLAESIRMHPDQPTLAAMMKDAGFEDCRWHNLAGGIVALHVGCVY
;
A
#
# COMPACT_ATOMS: atom_id res chain seq x y z
N PRO A 1 3.34 20.64 5.22
CA PRO A 1 3.59 21.92 4.55
C PRO A 1 2.38 22.49 3.80
N PHE A 2 1.34 21.66 3.54
CA PHE A 2 0.17 22.14 2.82
C PHE A 2 -0.94 22.58 3.77
N PRO A 3 -1.73 23.61 3.39
CA PRO A 3 -2.90 24.03 4.18
C PRO A 3 -3.95 22.91 4.27
N ASN A 4 -4.80 23.01 5.27
CA ASN A 4 -5.95 22.10 5.40
C ASN A 4 -6.90 22.27 4.20
N ARG A 5 -7.52 21.19 3.76
CA ARG A 5 -8.59 21.19 2.74
C ARG A 5 -8.16 21.90 1.46
N SER A 6 -6.96 21.56 0.96
CA SER A 6 -6.37 22.22 -0.21
C SER A 6 -6.54 21.43 -1.50
N PHE A 7 -6.77 20.12 -1.39
CA PHE A 7 -6.76 19.23 -2.56
C PHE A 7 -8.06 18.45 -2.70
N ASP A 8 -8.40 18.13 -3.93
CA ASP A 8 -9.57 17.31 -4.26
C ASP A 8 -9.23 15.83 -4.31
N CYS A 9 -7.95 15.49 -4.54
CA CYS A 9 -7.49 14.13 -4.64
C CYS A 9 -6.04 14.03 -4.18
N VAL A 10 -5.74 12.97 -3.42
CA VAL A 10 -4.38 12.60 -3.06
C VAL A 10 -4.15 11.17 -3.55
N THR A 11 -3.04 10.94 -4.20
CA THR A 11 -2.66 9.61 -4.67
C THR A 11 -1.28 9.25 -4.14
N ILE A 12 -1.11 7.98 -3.80
CA ILE A 12 0.20 7.44 -3.45
C ILE A 12 0.33 6.07 -4.12
N GLY A 13 1.38 5.90 -4.91
CA GLY A 13 1.66 4.66 -5.62
C GLY A 13 2.96 4.04 -5.14
N PHE A 14 2.86 2.85 -4.54
CA PHE A 14 4.00 2.05 -4.09
C PHE A 14 4.94 2.76 -3.11
N GLY A 15 4.39 3.69 -2.32
CA GLY A 15 5.17 4.47 -1.35
C GLY A 15 4.76 4.27 0.10
N LEU A 16 3.50 3.92 0.35
CA LEU A 16 2.98 3.84 1.71
C LEU A 16 3.68 2.76 2.55
N ARG A 17 4.10 1.65 1.94
CA ARG A 17 4.79 0.57 2.66
C ARG A 17 6.12 1.03 3.28
N ASN A 18 6.73 2.08 2.74
CA ASN A 18 7.99 2.64 3.23
C ASN A 18 7.80 3.67 4.33
N VAL A 19 6.58 4.06 4.64
CA VAL A 19 6.28 5.04 5.68
C VAL A 19 6.30 4.35 7.04
N THR A 20 7.09 4.88 7.96
CA THR A 20 7.24 4.31 9.31
C THR A 20 5.97 4.47 10.12
N ASP A 21 5.37 5.67 10.12
CA ASP A 21 4.14 5.97 10.84
C ASP A 21 2.99 6.13 9.83
N LYS A 22 2.41 4.99 9.45
CA LYS A 22 1.31 4.98 8.49
C LYS A 22 0.06 5.70 9.00
N PRO A 23 -0.36 5.53 10.27
CA PRO A 23 -1.51 6.28 10.78
C PRO A 23 -1.33 7.79 10.69
N ALA A 24 -0.15 8.30 11.02
CA ALA A 24 0.13 9.74 10.91
C ALA A 24 0.12 10.22 9.46
N ALA A 25 0.66 9.43 8.55
CA ALA A 25 0.64 9.76 7.13
C ALA A 25 -0.79 9.82 6.58
N LEU A 26 -1.61 8.84 6.93
CA LEU A 26 -3.03 8.80 6.53
C LEU A 26 -3.80 9.99 7.10
N ALA A 27 -3.56 10.34 8.36
CA ALA A 27 -4.19 11.51 8.98
C ALA A 27 -3.78 12.80 8.28
N SER A 28 -2.53 12.95 7.87
CA SER A 28 -2.07 14.10 7.11
C SER A 28 -2.71 14.20 5.74
N MET A 29 -2.86 13.08 5.05
CA MET A 29 -3.55 13.03 3.76
C MET A 29 -5.02 13.39 3.89
N GLN A 30 -5.68 12.92 4.94
CA GLN A 30 -7.08 13.29 5.23
C GLN A 30 -7.21 14.79 5.50
N ARG A 31 -6.28 15.35 6.25
CA ARG A 31 -6.28 16.77 6.61
C ARG A 31 -6.25 17.70 5.38
N VAL A 32 -5.46 17.36 4.38
CA VAL A 32 -5.28 18.22 3.20
C VAL A 32 -6.37 18.07 2.16
N LEU A 33 -7.24 17.07 2.29
CA LEU A 33 -8.34 16.84 1.36
C LEU A 33 -9.56 17.69 1.71
N ARG A 34 -10.20 18.23 0.69
CA ARG A 34 -11.49 18.95 0.83
C ARG A 34 -12.62 17.95 1.06
N PRO A 35 -13.73 18.39 1.67
CA PRO A 35 -14.96 17.59 1.66
C PRO A 35 -15.33 17.19 0.23
N GLY A 36 -15.62 15.93 0.02
CA GLY A 36 -15.82 15.34 -1.31
C GLY A 36 -14.55 14.84 -1.98
N GLY A 37 -13.39 15.06 -1.37
CA GLY A 37 -12.10 14.59 -1.88
C GLY A 37 -11.87 13.10 -1.66
N ARG A 38 -10.89 12.55 -2.35
CA ARG A 38 -10.57 11.13 -2.31
C ARG A 38 -9.08 10.88 -2.13
N LEU A 39 -8.78 9.82 -1.38
CA LEU A 39 -7.44 9.24 -1.31
C LEU A 39 -7.43 7.96 -2.12
N LEU A 40 -6.43 7.81 -2.98
CA LEU A 40 -6.18 6.59 -3.75
C LEU A 40 -4.81 6.05 -3.35
N VAL A 41 -4.76 4.83 -2.83
CA VAL A 41 -3.52 4.16 -2.45
C VAL A 41 -3.36 2.92 -3.31
N LEU A 42 -2.36 2.95 -4.18
CA LEU A 42 -1.96 1.78 -4.97
C LEU A 42 -0.70 1.20 -4.33
N GLU A 43 -0.78 -0.04 -3.86
CA GLU A 43 0.32 -0.66 -3.15
C GLU A 43 0.28 -2.17 -3.29
N PHE A 44 1.43 -2.81 -3.11
CA PHE A 44 1.48 -4.26 -2.95
C PHE A 44 0.68 -4.67 -1.72
N SER A 45 0.00 -5.78 -1.81
CA SER A 45 -0.86 -6.26 -0.75
C SER A 45 -0.73 -7.77 -0.61
N LYS A 46 -1.70 -8.41 0.02
CA LYS A 46 -1.63 -9.84 0.27
C LYS A 46 -2.40 -10.61 -0.79
N LEU A 47 -1.76 -11.67 -1.32
CA LEU A 47 -2.39 -12.57 -2.26
C LEU A 47 -3.65 -13.17 -1.63
N GLN A 48 -4.77 -13.07 -2.33
CA GLN A 48 -6.06 -13.57 -1.83
C GLN A 48 -6.37 -14.97 -2.33
N VAL A 49 -5.59 -15.50 -3.27
CA VAL A 49 -5.76 -16.85 -3.81
C VAL A 49 -4.88 -17.80 -3.02
N THR A 50 -5.45 -18.42 -2.01
CA THR A 50 -4.73 -19.27 -1.05
C THR A 50 -3.86 -20.37 -1.68
N PRO A 51 -4.31 -21.11 -2.72
CA PRO A 51 -3.46 -22.14 -3.33
C PRO A 51 -2.17 -21.64 -3.94
N LEU A 52 -2.09 -20.35 -4.28
CA LEU A 52 -0.90 -19.75 -4.87
C LEU A 52 0.02 -19.11 -3.82
N GLN A 53 -0.38 -19.05 -2.57
CA GLN A 53 0.40 -18.38 -1.52
C GLN A 53 1.81 -18.95 -1.34
N PRO A 54 2.03 -20.27 -1.29
CA PRO A 54 3.39 -20.80 -1.18
C PRO A 54 4.28 -20.46 -2.37
N VAL A 55 3.71 -20.44 -3.58
CA VAL A 55 4.44 -20.06 -4.80
C VAL A 55 4.82 -18.59 -4.75
N TYR A 56 3.90 -17.74 -4.36
CA TYR A 56 4.15 -16.31 -4.22
C TYR A 56 5.22 -16.02 -3.16
N ASP A 57 5.17 -16.68 -2.01
CA ASP A 57 6.16 -16.51 -0.95
C ASP A 57 7.55 -16.95 -1.41
N ALA A 58 7.65 -18.07 -2.11
CA ALA A 58 8.92 -18.54 -2.66
C ALA A 58 9.49 -17.54 -3.67
N TRP A 59 8.64 -17.01 -4.56
CA TRP A 59 9.04 -15.97 -5.50
C TRP A 59 9.57 -14.74 -4.78
N SER A 60 8.82 -14.22 -3.79
CA SER A 60 9.15 -12.97 -3.11
C SER A 60 10.43 -13.06 -2.29
N PHE A 61 10.67 -14.18 -1.61
CA PHE A 61 11.77 -14.28 -0.66
C PHE A 61 12.97 -15.05 -1.16
N LYS A 62 12.82 -15.87 -2.20
CA LYS A 62 13.91 -16.71 -2.72
C LYS A 62 14.34 -16.31 -4.12
N VAL A 63 13.39 -16.03 -5.00
CA VAL A 63 13.66 -15.80 -6.41
C VAL A 63 13.94 -14.34 -6.69
N LEU A 64 13.09 -13.44 -6.20
CA LEU A 64 13.19 -12.01 -6.49
C LEU A 64 14.52 -11.38 -6.05
N PRO A 65 15.02 -11.61 -4.83
CA PRO A 65 16.33 -11.09 -4.43
C PRO A 65 17.47 -11.64 -5.29
N ARG A 66 17.41 -12.92 -5.69
CA ARG A 66 18.44 -13.53 -6.55
C ARG A 66 18.43 -12.93 -7.95
N LEU A 67 17.24 -12.68 -8.51
CA LEU A 67 17.13 -11.99 -9.80
C LEU A 67 17.67 -10.58 -9.71
N GLY A 68 17.41 -9.87 -8.61
CA GLY A 68 17.98 -8.55 -8.37
C GLY A 68 19.49 -8.56 -8.33
N SER A 69 20.08 -9.55 -7.67
CA SER A 69 21.54 -9.73 -7.64
C SER A 69 22.12 -9.99 -9.04
N LEU A 70 21.46 -10.85 -9.83
CA LEU A 70 21.94 -11.23 -11.16
C LEU A 70 21.78 -10.10 -12.19
N VAL A 71 20.66 -9.36 -12.14
CA VAL A 71 20.31 -8.36 -13.15
C VAL A 71 20.83 -6.98 -12.78
N ALA A 72 20.59 -6.56 -11.53
CA ALA A 72 20.94 -5.23 -11.05
C ALA A 72 22.17 -5.20 -10.13
N GLY A 73 22.68 -6.36 -9.71
CA GLY A 73 23.79 -6.43 -8.78
C GLY A 73 23.43 -5.96 -7.37
N ASP A 74 22.15 -5.93 -7.01
CA ASP A 74 21.67 -5.35 -5.76
C ASP A 74 20.63 -6.28 -5.10
N GLU A 75 21.12 -7.38 -4.55
CA GLU A 75 20.30 -8.34 -3.81
C GLU A 75 19.63 -7.69 -2.59
N ALA A 76 20.35 -6.80 -1.90
CA ALA A 76 19.86 -6.19 -0.66
C ALA A 76 18.62 -5.33 -0.89
N SER A 77 18.58 -4.54 -1.97
CA SER A 77 17.43 -3.72 -2.30
C SER A 77 16.20 -4.57 -2.67
N TYR A 78 16.41 -5.65 -3.41
CA TYR A 78 15.30 -6.55 -3.76
C TYR A 78 14.79 -7.34 -2.56
N ARG A 79 15.68 -7.72 -1.64
CA ARG A 79 15.28 -8.35 -0.38
C ARG A 79 14.48 -7.38 0.48
N TYR A 80 14.90 -6.12 0.57
CA TYR A 80 14.15 -5.07 1.26
C TYR A 80 12.77 -4.89 0.65
N LEU A 81 12.66 -4.90 -0.68
CA LEU A 81 11.38 -4.81 -1.36
C LEU A 81 10.44 -5.94 -0.93
N ALA A 82 10.91 -7.19 -0.95
CA ALA A 82 10.10 -8.34 -0.55
C ALA A 82 9.67 -8.26 0.93
N GLU A 83 10.58 -7.87 1.81
CA GLU A 83 10.29 -7.73 3.23
C GLU A 83 9.30 -6.59 3.49
N SER A 84 9.45 -5.44 2.84
CA SER A 84 8.54 -4.31 3.01
C SER A 84 7.12 -4.64 2.53
N ILE A 85 7.00 -5.40 1.45
CA ILE A 85 5.70 -5.88 0.98
C ILE A 85 5.05 -6.79 2.02
N ARG A 86 5.84 -7.70 2.60
CA ARG A 86 5.32 -8.64 3.60
C ARG A 86 4.90 -7.95 4.89
N MET A 87 5.60 -6.90 5.28
CA MET A 87 5.28 -6.13 6.49
C MET A 87 4.13 -5.16 6.31
N HIS A 88 3.77 -4.84 5.07
CA HIS A 88 2.66 -3.93 4.79
C HIS A 88 1.33 -4.57 5.21
N PRO A 89 0.39 -3.80 5.79
CA PRO A 89 -0.92 -4.32 6.18
C PRO A 89 -1.68 -4.95 5.01
N ASP A 90 -2.47 -5.98 5.30
CA ASP A 90 -3.37 -6.56 4.30
C ASP A 90 -4.54 -5.60 3.97
N GLN A 91 -5.38 -6.01 3.00
CA GLN A 91 -6.45 -5.15 2.51
C GLN A 91 -7.43 -4.71 3.61
N PRO A 92 -8.03 -5.62 4.42
CA PRO A 92 -8.95 -5.19 5.47
C PRO A 92 -8.27 -4.32 6.53
N THR A 93 -7.03 -4.63 6.89
CA THR A 93 -6.28 -3.87 7.90
C THR A 93 -6.01 -2.45 7.43
N LEU A 94 -5.57 -2.28 6.17
CA LEU A 94 -5.33 -0.95 5.63
C LEU A 94 -6.63 -0.14 5.51
N ALA A 95 -7.72 -0.77 5.09
CA ALA A 95 -9.03 -0.12 5.04
C ALA A 95 -9.46 0.36 6.42
N ALA A 96 -9.25 -0.46 7.46
CA ALA A 96 -9.54 -0.06 8.84
C ALA A 96 -8.66 1.10 9.30
N MET A 97 -7.39 1.10 8.95
CA MET A 97 -6.47 2.21 9.25
C MET A 97 -6.92 3.50 8.58
N MET A 98 -7.38 3.43 7.34
CA MET A 98 -7.93 4.59 6.63
C MET A 98 -9.18 5.12 7.32
N LYS A 99 -10.07 4.23 7.75
CA LYS A 99 -11.27 4.60 8.48
C LYS A 99 -10.92 5.29 9.80
N ASP A 100 -9.96 4.75 10.53
CA ASP A 100 -9.49 5.33 11.79
C ASP A 100 -8.87 6.72 11.60
N ALA A 101 -8.28 6.97 10.42
CA ALA A 101 -7.72 8.27 10.08
C ALA A 101 -8.78 9.30 9.66
N GLY A 102 -10.05 8.90 9.56
CA GLY A 102 -11.17 9.80 9.24
C GLY A 102 -11.71 9.66 7.82
N PHE A 103 -11.25 8.68 7.05
CA PHE A 103 -11.83 8.41 5.74
C PHE A 103 -13.12 7.61 5.85
N GLU A 104 -14.04 7.85 4.94
CA GLU A 104 -15.31 7.14 4.84
C GLU A 104 -15.38 6.38 3.51
N ASP A 105 -16.29 5.41 3.40
CA ASP A 105 -16.44 4.56 2.23
C ASP A 105 -15.12 3.91 1.80
N CYS A 106 -14.34 3.47 2.79
CA CYS A 106 -13.06 2.81 2.54
C CYS A 106 -13.30 1.45 1.89
N ARG A 107 -12.72 1.26 0.71
CA ARG A 107 -12.84 0.03 -0.07
C ARG A 107 -11.56 -0.23 -0.83
N TRP A 108 -11.45 -1.43 -1.38
CA TRP A 108 -10.29 -1.79 -2.18
C TRP A 108 -10.71 -2.62 -3.39
N HIS A 109 -9.85 -2.58 -4.40
CA HIS A 109 -9.96 -3.39 -5.59
C HIS A 109 -8.67 -4.20 -5.74
N ASN A 110 -8.80 -5.52 -5.75
CA ASN A 110 -7.64 -6.40 -5.91
C ASN A 110 -7.26 -6.49 -7.39
N LEU A 111 -5.96 -6.41 -7.64
CA LEU A 111 -5.36 -6.62 -8.95
C LEU A 111 -4.41 -7.82 -8.85
N ALA A 112 -4.35 -8.63 -9.89
CA ALA A 112 -3.49 -9.82 -9.93
C ALA A 112 -3.69 -10.74 -8.70
N GLY A 113 -4.95 -11.02 -8.35
CA GLY A 113 -5.28 -11.91 -7.23
C GLY A 113 -5.02 -11.32 -5.84
N GLY A 114 -4.80 -10.02 -5.74
CA GLY A 114 -4.52 -9.34 -4.47
C GLY A 114 -3.04 -9.04 -4.24
N ILE A 115 -2.16 -9.40 -5.17
CA ILE A 115 -0.73 -9.02 -5.10
C ILE A 115 -0.59 -7.50 -5.06
N VAL A 116 -1.44 -6.80 -5.82
CA VAL A 116 -1.57 -5.35 -5.78
C VAL A 116 -3.01 -5.02 -5.45
N ALA A 117 -3.23 -4.01 -4.66
CA ALA A 117 -4.57 -3.52 -4.34
C ALA A 117 -4.63 -2.01 -4.44
N LEU A 118 -5.75 -1.52 -4.97
CA LEU A 118 -6.08 -0.10 -4.97
C LEU A 118 -7.08 0.16 -3.85
N HIS A 119 -6.69 0.95 -2.85
CA HIS A 119 -7.57 1.38 -1.78
C HIS A 119 -8.11 2.78 -2.07
N VAL A 120 -9.38 2.98 -1.79
CA VAL A 120 -10.06 4.25 -1.99
C VAL A 120 -10.71 4.66 -0.67
N GLY A 121 -10.50 5.90 -0.25
CA GLY A 121 -11.17 6.49 0.89
C GLY A 121 -11.70 7.86 0.51
N CYS A 122 -12.81 8.25 1.11
CA CYS A 122 -13.47 9.52 0.82
C CYS A 122 -13.48 10.42 2.04
N VAL A 123 -13.49 11.74 1.79
CA VAL A 123 -13.70 12.77 2.83
C VAL A 123 -15.05 13.43 2.53
N TYR A 124 -15.91 13.48 3.52
CA TYR A 124 -17.23 14.14 3.38
C TYR A 124 -17.35 15.42 4.18
#